data_cae16b0c27a1a049d578898320e43e9d
#
_entry.id   cae16b0c27a1a049d578898320e43e9d
#
_cell.length_a   1.000
_cell.length_b   1.000
_cell.length_c   1.000
_cell.angle_alpha   90.00
_cell.angle_beta   90.00
_cell.angle_gamma   90.00
#
_symmetry.space_group_name_H-M   'P 1'
#
loop_
_entity.id
_entity.type
_entity.pdbx_description
1 polymer ?
#
loop_
_entity_poly.entity_id
_entity_poly.type
_entity_poly.pdbx_seq_one_letter_code
_entity_poly.pdbx_strand_id
1 'polypeptide(L)'
;MGRMIALSAGGALLLAGAVQSAGADTLVENSAEFRFQLDFHVNDAALQKLLPAGWETVIATQGPAKDANLRLIFIDRVDVTNPDNTPKTSDQLVYIAIPVKQTGTNNAGQMIINGLVSDAKEAPGPFGNYVHASSVKASRAFNTASGVTHGEENWEFIGANGERLETHVTYERGAARRNPTAEVKFFNPSNPSAYQIFKVDSGLDIMKNASVPVKDRVKEFTYKATGGNIGALFDGTEKVLSWDSFHWYNRGIYNP
;
A
#
# COMPACT_ATOMS: atom_id res chain seq x y z
N MET A 1 -34.36 6.50 29.88
CA MET A 1 -33.89 7.19 28.62
C MET A 1 -32.46 6.80 28.42
N GLY A 2 -32.23 5.73 27.69
CA GLY A 2 -30.90 5.22 27.36
C GLY A 2 -30.44 5.81 26.04
N ARG A 3 -29.29 6.54 26.05
CA ARG A 3 -28.63 6.99 24.83
C ARG A 3 -27.85 5.82 24.25
N MET A 4 -28.30 5.31 23.10
CA MET A 4 -27.49 4.45 22.25
C MET A 4 -26.35 5.29 21.64
N ILE A 5 -25.13 4.93 21.98
CA ILE A 5 -23.93 5.43 21.31
C ILE A 5 -23.75 4.53 20.09
N ALA A 6 -23.98 5.09 18.91
CA ALA A 6 -23.66 4.41 17.65
C ALA A 6 -22.15 4.37 17.49
N LEU A 7 -21.53 3.21 17.66
CA LEU A 7 -20.17 2.96 17.21
C LEU A 7 -20.14 2.92 15.69
N SER A 8 -19.63 3.96 15.06
CA SER A 8 -19.25 3.93 13.64
C SER A 8 -17.99 3.09 13.50
N ALA A 9 -18.13 1.81 13.19
CA ALA A 9 -17.04 0.97 12.73
C ALA A 9 -16.56 1.51 11.38
N GLY A 10 -15.33 2.06 11.36
CA GLY A 10 -14.62 2.40 10.13
C GLY A 10 -14.33 1.13 9.36
N GLY A 11 -15.24 0.76 8.44
CA GLY A 11 -15.07 -0.41 7.61
C GLY A 11 -14.17 -0.09 6.41
N ALA A 12 -13.03 -0.73 6.33
CA ALA A 12 -12.37 -0.93 5.04
C ALA A 12 -13.38 -1.58 4.09
N LEU A 13 -13.53 -1.05 2.87
CA LEU A 13 -14.41 -1.62 1.86
C LEU A 13 -13.84 -2.98 1.42
N LEU A 14 -14.17 -4.03 2.15
CA LEU A 14 -13.98 -5.42 1.75
C LEU A 14 -15.17 -5.80 0.88
N LEU A 15 -15.03 -5.70 -0.43
CA LEU A 15 -15.88 -6.43 -1.35
C LEU A 15 -15.51 -7.91 -1.21
N ALA A 16 -16.22 -8.62 -0.32
CA ALA A 16 -16.15 -10.07 -0.24
C ALA A 16 -16.82 -10.65 -1.49
N GLY A 17 -16.05 -10.82 -2.55
CA GLY A 17 -16.44 -11.66 -3.67
C GLY A 17 -16.30 -13.12 -3.23
N ALA A 18 -17.38 -13.90 -3.30
CA ALA A 18 -17.33 -15.34 -3.10
C ALA A 18 -16.41 -15.96 -4.15
N VAL A 19 -15.21 -16.39 -3.72
CA VAL A 19 -14.27 -17.13 -4.55
C VAL A 19 -14.63 -18.60 -4.41
N GLN A 20 -15.23 -19.19 -5.43
CA GLN A 20 -15.23 -20.64 -5.58
C GLN A 20 -13.83 -21.04 -6.08
N SER A 21 -12.91 -21.33 -5.17
CA SER A 21 -11.66 -22.00 -5.52
C SER A 21 -11.86 -23.50 -5.40
N ALA A 22 -11.67 -24.22 -6.48
CA ALA A 22 -11.67 -25.70 -6.48
C ALA A 22 -10.38 -26.31 -5.92
N GLY A 23 -9.48 -25.49 -5.37
CA GLY A 23 -8.24 -25.91 -4.73
C GLY A 23 -7.94 -25.04 -3.49
N ALA A 24 -7.13 -25.54 -2.56
CA ALA A 24 -6.63 -24.76 -1.46
C ALA A 24 -5.54 -23.79 -1.96
N ASP A 25 -5.61 -22.51 -1.57
CA ASP A 25 -4.55 -21.55 -1.86
C ASP A 25 -3.19 -22.08 -1.37
N THR A 26 -2.17 -22.00 -2.21
CA THR A 26 -0.82 -22.45 -1.89
C THR A 26 0.03 -21.29 -1.37
N LEU A 27 0.50 -21.40 -0.12
CA LEU A 27 1.41 -20.42 0.45
C LEU A 27 2.70 -20.34 -0.38
N VAL A 28 3.14 -19.13 -0.68
CA VAL A 28 4.38 -18.83 -1.43
C VAL A 28 5.42 -18.20 -0.50
N GLU A 29 4.98 -17.28 0.37
CA GLU A 29 5.87 -16.48 1.20
C GLU A 29 5.11 -15.94 2.42
N ASN A 30 5.81 -15.82 3.56
CA ASN A 30 5.36 -14.99 4.67
C ASN A 30 6.32 -13.81 4.86
N SER A 31 5.80 -12.66 5.32
CA SER A 31 6.63 -11.52 5.70
C SER A 31 6.08 -10.77 6.89
N ALA A 32 7.00 -10.23 7.71
CA ALA A 32 6.72 -9.18 8.68
C ALA A 32 7.34 -7.87 8.18
N GLU A 33 6.57 -6.80 8.21
CA GLU A 33 6.92 -5.57 7.52
C GLU A 33 6.59 -4.33 8.35
N PHE A 34 7.36 -3.26 8.12
CA PHE A 34 6.95 -1.90 8.40
C PHE A 34 6.54 -1.21 7.11
N ARG A 35 5.48 -0.39 7.18
CA ARG A 35 5.00 0.33 6.01
C ARG A 35 4.66 1.77 6.34
N PHE A 36 4.96 2.64 5.38
CA PHE A 36 4.40 3.98 5.28
C PHE A 36 3.61 4.07 3.99
N GLN A 37 2.37 4.50 4.08
CA GLN A 37 1.45 4.56 2.94
C GLN A 37 0.90 5.95 2.77
N LEU A 38 0.85 6.38 1.52
CA LEU A 38 0.16 7.59 1.07
C LEU A 38 -0.96 7.17 0.13
N ASP A 39 -2.18 7.61 0.43
CA ASP A 39 -3.30 7.47 -0.48
C ASP A 39 -3.52 8.79 -1.24
N PHE A 40 -3.63 8.68 -2.56
CA PHE A 40 -3.75 9.80 -3.47
C PHE A 40 -5.07 9.77 -4.25
N HIS A 41 -5.52 10.97 -4.66
CA HIS A 41 -6.33 11.13 -5.84
C HIS A 41 -5.48 11.73 -6.95
N VAL A 42 -5.33 11.00 -8.03
CA VAL A 42 -4.64 11.43 -9.25
C VAL A 42 -5.63 11.53 -10.40
N ASN A 43 -5.22 12.07 -11.54
CA ASN A 43 -6.06 12.22 -12.72
C ASN A 43 -6.61 10.86 -13.18
N ASP A 44 -7.93 10.66 -13.13
CA ASP A 44 -8.62 9.41 -13.43
C ASP A 44 -8.33 8.93 -14.86
N ALA A 45 -8.28 9.86 -15.85
CA ALA A 45 -8.04 9.51 -17.24
C ALA A 45 -6.59 9.07 -17.49
N ALA A 46 -5.62 9.65 -16.77
CA ALA A 46 -4.23 9.23 -16.82
C ALA A 46 -4.06 7.85 -16.18
N LEU A 47 -4.73 7.61 -15.05
CA LEU A 47 -4.70 6.35 -14.33
C LEU A 47 -5.34 5.21 -15.15
N GLN A 48 -6.50 5.47 -15.78
CA GLN A 48 -7.20 4.48 -16.59
C GLN A 48 -6.37 3.98 -17.78
N LYS A 49 -5.48 4.80 -18.34
CA LYS A 49 -4.58 4.41 -19.44
C LYS A 49 -3.55 3.36 -19.04
N LEU A 50 -3.28 3.19 -17.75
CA LEU A 50 -2.33 2.21 -17.23
C LEU A 50 -3.01 0.85 -16.96
N LEU A 51 -4.31 0.77 -17.05
CA LEU A 51 -5.07 -0.45 -16.82
C LEU A 51 -5.29 -1.22 -18.14
N PRO A 52 -5.29 -2.55 -18.10
CA PRO A 52 -5.64 -3.37 -19.24
C PRO A 52 -7.11 -3.22 -19.62
N ALA A 53 -7.45 -3.55 -20.86
CA ALA A 53 -8.83 -3.52 -21.33
C ALA A 53 -9.76 -4.37 -20.46
N GLY A 54 -10.95 -3.87 -20.17
CA GLY A 54 -11.94 -4.53 -19.33
C GLY A 54 -11.70 -4.37 -17.82
N TRP A 55 -10.77 -3.48 -17.40
CA TRP A 55 -10.54 -3.12 -16.00
C TRP A 55 -10.77 -1.64 -15.79
N GLU A 56 -11.29 -1.31 -14.62
CA GLU A 56 -11.54 0.07 -14.22
C GLU A 56 -11.02 0.35 -12.80
N THR A 57 -10.70 1.60 -12.54
CA THR A 57 -10.29 2.06 -11.21
C THR A 57 -11.46 2.03 -10.25
N VAL A 58 -11.18 1.76 -8.97
CA VAL A 58 -12.15 1.87 -7.88
C VAL A 58 -11.75 3.04 -6.99
N ILE A 59 -12.58 4.07 -6.96
CA ILE A 59 -12.41 5.20 -6.05
C ILE A 59 -13.00 4.82 -4.69
N ALA A 60 -12.24 5.00 -3.62
CA ALA A 60 -12.72 4.74 -2.28
C ALA A 60 -13.86 5.69 -1.89
N THR A 61 -15.03 5.16 -1.55
CA THR A 61 -16.21 5.96 -1.22
C THR A 61 -16.36 6.28 0.26
N GLN A 62 -15.59 5.59 1.11
CA GLN A 62 -15.64 5.73 2.57
C GLN A 62 -14.30 5.32 3.22
N GLY A 63 -14.22 5.48 4.53
CA GLY A 63 -13.06 5.11 5.32
C GLY A 63 -11.90 6.11 5.23
N PRO A 64 -10.72 5.75 5.75
CA PRO A 64 -9.56 6.64 5.80
C PRO A 64 -9.08 7.11 4.43
N ALA A 65 -9.14 6.24 3.44
CA ALA A 65 -8.72 6.54 2.07
C ALA A 65 -9.86 7.04 1.18
N LYS A 66 -10.93 7.63 1.75
CA LYS A 66 -12.06 8.16 0.97
C LYS A 66 -11.56 9.09 -0.14
N ASP A 67 -12.13 8.94 -1.33
CA ASP A 67 -11.80 9.64 -2.58
C ASP A 67 -10.44 9.27 -3.20
N ALA A 68 -9.67 8.36 -2.62
CA ALA A 68 -8.41 7.88 -3.20
C ALA A 68 -8.67 6.90 -4.35
N ASN A 69 -7.81 7.01 -5.38
CA ASN A 69 -7.77 6.10 -6.52
C ASN A 69 -6.38 5.46 -6.74
N LEU A 70 -5.38 5.86 -5.93
CA LEU A 70 -4.01 5.37 -6.04
C LEU A 70 -3.35 5.29 -4.65
N ARG A 71 -2.47 4.30 -4.47
CA ARG A 71 -1.65 4.10 -3.28
C ARG A 71 -0.18 4.08 -3.62
N LEU A 72 0.60 4.84 -2.87
CA LEU A 72 2.06 4.77 -2.85
C LEU A 72 2.48 4.17 -1.51
N ILE A 73 3.15 3.02 -1.53
CA ILE A 73 3.45 2.25 -0.32
C ILE A 73 4.94 1.97 -0.23
N PHE A 74 5.59 2.54 0.79
CA PHE A 74 6.98 2.28 1.16
C PHE A 74 7.02 1.15 2.17
N ILE A 75 7.89 0.18 1.96
CA ILE A 75 7.91 -1.07 2.72
C ILE A 75 9.35 -1.44 3.09
N ASP A 76 9.54 -1.76 4.36
CA ASP A 76 10.71 -2.44 4.88
C ASP A 76 10.29 -3.85 5.31
N ARG A 77 10.70 -4.86 4.55
CA ARG A 77 10.42 -6.27 4.86
C ARG A 77 11.52 -6.78 5.79
N VAL A 78 11.22 -6.78 7.08
CA VAL A 78 12.21 -7.08 8.12
C VAL A 78 12.42 -8.57 8.36
N ASP A 79 11.41 -9.38 8.06
CA ASP A 79 11.46 -10.83 8.15
C ASP A 79 10.68 -11.43 6.98
N VAL A 80 11.34 -12.26 6.19
CA VAL A 80 10.75 -12.91 5.01
C VAL A 80 11.12 -14.38 5.04
N THR A 81 10.12 -15.25 4.90
CA THR A 81 10.32 -16.68 4.91
C THR A 81 9.61 -17.39 3.75
N ASN A 82 10.22 -18.49 3.32
CA ASN A 82 9.58 -19.48 2.47
C ASN A 82 8.46 -20.23 3.22
N PRO A 83 7.62 -21.02 2.52
CA PRO A 83 6.55 -21.80 3.17
C PRO A 83 7.02 -22.79 4.23
N ASP A 84 8.25 -23.25 4.14
CA ASP A 84 8.90 -24.16 5.10
C ASP A 84 9.60 -23.44 6.26
N ASN A 85 9.36 -22.12 6.39
CA ASN A 85 9.99 -21.20 7.35
C ASN A 85 11.51 -21.02 7.17
N THR A 86 12.08 -21.43 6.07
CA THR A 86 13.47 -21.05 5.76
C THR A 86 13.53 -19.56 5.43
N PRO A 87 14.54 -18.83 5.95
CA PRO A 87 14.63 -17.39 5.72
C PRO A 87 14.93 -17.07 4.25
N LYS A 88 14.36 -15.94 3.80
CA LYS A 88 14.69 -15.25 2.56
C LYS A 88 15.44 -13.95 2.90
N THR A 89 16.01 -13.32 1.89
CA THR A 89 16.65 -12.02 2.06
C THR A 89 15.62 -10.96 2.39
N SER A 90 15.87 -10.18 3.46
CA SER A 90 15.10 -8.97 3.76
C SER A 90 15.41 -7.90 2.73
N ASP A 91 14.41 -7.14 2.32
CA ASP A 91 14.54 -6.09 1.31
C ASP A 91 13.65 -4.88 1.61
N GLN A 92 13.97 -3.75 0.98
CA GLN A 92 13.11 -2.59 0.94
C GLN A 92 12.52 -2.44 -0.45
N LEU A 93 11.27 -2.05 -0.50
CA LEU A 93 10.58 -1.77 -1.75
C LEU A 93 9.57 -0.62 -1.60
N VAL A 94 9.27 0.00 -2.72
CA VAL A 94 8.14 0.91 -2.86
C VAL A 94 7.35 0.51 -4.07
N TYR A 95 6.02 0.52 -3.96
CA TYR A 95 5.17 0.29 -5.12
C TYR A 95 3.98 1.23 -5.19
N ILE A 96 3.50 1.39 -6.42
CA ILE A 96 2.29 2.12 -6.75
C ILE A 96 1.22 1.09 -7.11
N ALA A 97 0.12 1.11 -6.36
CA ALA A 97 -1.01 0.22 -6.56
C ALA A 97 -2.29 0.99 -6.86
N ILE A 98 -3.07 0.47 -7.80
CA ILE A 98 -4.40 0.99 -8.16
C ILE A 98 -5.45 0.01 -7.62
N PRO A 99 -6.41 0.46 -6.79
CA PRO A 99 -7.63 -0.31 -6.53
C PRO A 99 -8.42 -0.49 -7.83
N VAL A 100 -8.75 -1.72 -8.19
CA VAL A 100 -9.37 -2.04 -9.47
C VAL A 100 -10.51 -3.04 -9.34
N LYS A 101 -11.38 -3.04 -10.34
CA LYS A 101 -12.33 -4.14 -10.59
C LYS A 101 -12.42 -4.46 -12.09
N GLN A 102 -12.72 -5.69 -12.39
CA GLN A 102 -13.01 -6.12 -13.76
C GLN A 102 -14.43 -5.70 -14.12
N THR A 103 -14.57 -4.97 -15.22
CA THR A 103 -15.86 -4.42 -15.69
C THR A 103 -16.90 -5.52 -15.87
N GLY A 104 -18.10 -5.27 -15.35
CA GLY A 104 -19.22 -6.21 -15.45
C GLY A 104 -19.14 -7.44 -14.52
N THR A 105 -18.15 -7.49 -13.63
CA THR A 105 -17.97 -8.60 -12.68
C THR A 105 -17.79 -8.10 -11.24
N ASN A 106 -17.74 -9.04 -10.29
CA ASN A 106 -17.38 -8.77 -8.89
C ASN A 106 -15.89 -9.04 -8.62
N ASN A 107 -15.06 -9.30 -9.65
CA ASN A 107 -13.65 -9.55 -9.49
C ASN A 107 -12.91 -8.23 -9.25
N ALA A 108 -12.48 -8.01 -8.01
CA ALA A 108 -11.86 -6.77 -7.56
C ALA A 108 -10.60 -7.06 -6.74
N GLY A 109 -9.72 -6.06 -6.64
CA GLY A 109 -8.47 -6.13 -5.88
C GLY A 109 -7.60 -4.92 -6.17
N GLN A 110 -6.32 -5.14 -6.32
CA GLN A 110 -5.34 -4.11 -6.65
C GLN A 110 -4.45 -4.54 -7.82
N MET A 111 -3.99 -3.59 -8.61
CA MET A 111 -2.93 -3.78 -9.60
C MET A 111 -1.71 -2.99 -9.18
N ILE A 112 -0.54 -3.65 -9.13
CA ILE A 112 0.74 -2.98 -8.95
C ILE A 112 1.21 -2.55 -10.32
N ILE A 113 1.22 -1.24 -10.57
CA ILE A 113 1.53 -0.68 -11.89
C ILE A 113 3.00 -0.29 -12.03
N ASN A 114 3.69 -0.09 -10.92
CA ASN A 114 5.10 0.25 -10.87
C ASN A 114 5.65 -0.08 -9.47
N GLY A 115 6.96 -0.31 -9.38
CA GLY A 115 7.65 -0.49 -8.10
C GLY A 115 9.15 -0.43 -8.26
N LEU A 116 9.84 0.02 -7.20
CA LEU A 116 11.28 -0.04 -7.06
C LEU A 116 11.63 -0.95 -5.88
N VAL A 117 12.62 -1.80 -6.05
CA VAL A 117 13.02 -2.79 -5.05
C VAL A 117 14.53 -2.86 -4.91
N SER A 118 15.01 -3.03 -3.68
CA SER A 118 16.46 -3.13 -3.40
C SER A 118 17.08 -4.41 -3.97
N ASP A 119 16.33 -5.51 -4.02
CA ASP A 119 16.71 -6.75 -4.70
C ASP A 119 15.58 -7.23 -5.63
N ALA A 120 15.81 -7.15 -6.93
CA ALA A 120 14.82 -7.54 -7.93
C ALA A 120 14.47 -9.03 -7.92
N LYS A 121 15.34 -9.90 -7.38
CA LYS A 121 15.08 -11.34 -7.25
C LYS A 121 14.08 -11.65 -6.15
N GLU A 122 13.98 -10.78 -5.16
CA GLU A 122 13.12 -10.94 -4.00
C GLU A 122 11.81 -10.14 -4.14
N ALA A 123 11.59 -9.47 -5.28
CA ALA A 123 10.36 -8.71 -5.52
C ALA A 123 9.12 -9.61 -5.36
N PRO A 124 8.14 -9.22 -4.53
CA PRO A 124 6.97 -10.05 -4.27
C PRO A 124 6.07 -10.14 -5.50
N GLY A 125 5.64 -11.34 -5.79
CA GLY A 125 4.61 -11.61 -6.79
C GLY A 125 5.08 -11.64 -8.25
N PRO A 126 4.21 -12.16 -9.14
CA PRO A 126 4.52 -12.36 -10.55
C PRO A 126 4.17 -11.11 -11.38
N PHE A 127 4.36 -9.90 -10.85
CA PHE A 127 3.82 -8.68 -11.46
C PHE A 127 4.67 -8.15 -12.62
N GLY A 128 5.99 -8.47 -12.64
CA GLY A 128 6.89 -8.15 -13.75
C GLY A 128 7.19 -6.67 -13.96
N ASN A 129 6.73 -5.81 -13.08
CA ASN A 129 6.82 -4.35 -13.18
C ASN A 129 7.62 -3.69 -12.04
N TYR A 130 8.33 -4.49 -11.26
CA TYR A 130 9.33 -4.00 -10.34
C TYR A 130 10.66 -3.77 -11.07
N VAL A 131 11.27 -2.63 -10.79
CA VAL A 131 12.59 -2.26 -11.29
C VAL A 131 13.58 -2.29 -10.12
N HIS A 132 14.79 -2.78 -10.39
CA HIS A 132 15.86 -2.71 -9.41
C HIS A 132 16.21 -1.24 -9.12
N ALA A 133 16.18 -0.87 -7.85
CA ALA A 133 16.61 0.46 -7.40
C ALA A 133 18.15 0.54 -7.43
N SER A 134 18.68 1.55 -8.08
CA SER A 134 20.13 1.85 -8.07
C SER A 134 20.58 2.41 -6.72
N SER A 135 19.66 2.96 -5.95
CA SER A 135 19.88 3.44 -4.59
C SER A 135 18.58 3.32 -3.78
N VAL A 136 18.72 2.85 -2.55
CA VAL A 136 17.66 2.85 -1.53
C VAL A 136 18.21 3.44 -0.26
N LYS A 137 17.47 4.39 0.33
CA LYS A 137 17.69 4.89 1.68
C LYS A 137 16.37 4.86 2.43
N ALA A 138 16.36 4.18 3.55
CA ALA A 138 15.23 4.11 4.45
C ALA A 138 15.72 4.36 5.88
N SER A 139 15.06 5.26 6.58
CA SER A 139 15.29 5.47 8.01
C SER A 139 14.01 5.73 8.74
N ARG A 140 13.92 5.21 9.94
CA ARG A 140 12.81 5.41 10.87
C ARG A 140 13.39 5.67 12.25
N ALA A 141 13.00 6.78 12.86
CA ALA A 141 13.42 7.16 14.19
C ALA A 141 12.22 7.51 15.07
N PHE A 142 12.31 7.18 16.35
CA PHE A 142 11.33 7.54 17.36
C PHE A 142 12.01 8.18 18.56
N ASN A 143 11.41 9.26 19.06
CA ASN A 143 11.83 9.92 20.28
C ASN A 143 10.60 10.18 21.16
N THR A 144 10.65 9.77 22.42
CA THR A 144 9.58 10.00 23.38
C THR A 144 9.99 11.06 24.39
N ALA A 145 9.27 12.15 24.41
CA ALA A 145 9.45 13.24 25.36
C ALA A 145 8.09 13.65 25.95
N SER A 146 8.05 13.87 27.25
CA SER A 146 6.82 14.32 27.97
C SER A 146 5.58 13.46 27.68
N GLY A 147 5.76 12.14 27.49
CA GLY A 147 4.68 11.19 27.20
C GLY A 147 4.17 11.18 25.77
N VAL A 148 4.78 11.96 24.87
CA VAL A 148 4.47 11.99 23.44
C VAL A 148 5.62 11.35 22.67
N THR A 149 5.32 10.42 21.79
CA THR A 149 6.30 9.83 20.89
C THR A 149 6.24 10.56 19.55
N HIS A 150 7.37 11.13 19.14
CA HIS A 150 7.56 11.74 17.85
C HIS A 150 8.23 10.72 16.93
N GLY A 151 7.73 10.60 15.70
CA GLY A 151 8.29 9.77 14.64
C GLY A 151 8.87 10.62 13.53
N GLU A 152 9.94 10.14 12.94
CA GLU A 152 10.50 10.65 11.70
C GLU A 152 10.78 9.47 10.78
N GLU A 153 10.30 9.56 9.53
CA GLU A 153 10.56 8.56 8.50
C GLU A 153 11.07 9.24 7.23
N ASN A 154 12.12 8.68 6.68
CA ASN A 154 12.71 9.09 5.41
C ASN A 154 12.82 7.87 4.51
N TRP A 155 12.33 8.00 3.29
CA TRP A 155 12.38 6.97 2.26
C TRP A 155 12.85 7.59 0.96
N GLU A 156 13.86 7.01 0.33
CA GLU A 156 14.35 7.38 -1.00
C GLU A 156 14.61 6.13 -1.81
N PHE A 157 13.99 6.03 -2.96
CA PHE A 157 14.22 5.00 -3.96
C PHE A 157 14.54 5.65 -5.30
N ILE A 158 15.65 5.29 -5.89
CA ILE A 158 16.09 5.77 -7.22
C ILE A 158 16.22 4.57 -8.14
N GLY A 159 15.42 4.52 -9.21
CA GLY A 159 15.50 3.52 -10.25
C GLY A 159 16.63 3.77 -11.24
N ALA A 160 17.01 2.73 -11.97
CA ALA A 160 18.11 2.80 -12.95
C ALA A 160 17.86 3.76 -14.11
N ASN A 161 16.59 4.04 -14.45
CA ASN A 161 16.19 4.95 -15.52
C ASN A 161 15.81 6.35 -15.02
N GLY A 162 16.17 6.67 -13.77
CA GLY A 162 15.90 7.98 -13.17
C GLY A 162 14.51 8.11 -12.54
N GLU A 163 13.78 7.02 -12.38
CA GLU A 163 12.60 6.98 -11.52
C GLU A 163 13.03 7.34 -10.09
N ARG A 164 12.22 8.17 -9.43
CA ARG A 164 12.48 8.59 -8.06
C ARG A 164 11.19 8.64 -7.27
N LEU A 165 11.19 7.93 -6.14
CA LEU A 165 10.10 7.93 -5.17
C LEU A 165 10.70 8.24 -3.80
N GLU A 166 10.30 9.38 -3.24
CA GLU A 166 10.81 9.86 -1.96
C GLU A 166 9.67 10.33 -1.08
N THR A 167 9.88 10.20 0.22
CA THR A 167 9.08 10.91 1.21
C THR A 167 9.90 11.18 2.47
N HIS A 168 9.63 12.33 3.07
CA HIS A 168 10.03 12.67 4.43
C HIS A 168 8.79 13.06 5.21
N VAL A 169 8.64 12.54 6.40
CA VAL A 169 7.54 12.87 7.29
C VAL A 169 7.99 12.91 8.74
N THR A 170 7.56 13.95 9.47
CA THR A 170 7.61 14.01 10.92
C THR A 170 6.21 14.07 11.49
N TYR A 171 5.96 13.34 12.58
CA TYR A 171 4.62 13.20 13.12
C TYR A 171 4.61 12.85 14.61
N GLU A 172 3.47 13.05 15.26
CA GLU A 172 3.16 12.48 16.56
C GLU A 172 2.58 11.08 16.37
N ARG A 173 3.25 10.08 16.93
CA ARG A 173 2.78 8.70 16.88
C ARG A 173 1.52 8.52 17.73
N GLY A 174 0.51 7.88 17.17
CA GLY A 174 -0.69 7.47 17.87
C GLY A 174 -0.69 5.99 18.22
N ALA A 175 -1.82 5.53 18.73
CA ALA A 175 -2.05 4.11 18.92
C ALA A 175 -2.55 3.48 17.63
N ALA A 176 -1.86 2.46 17.14
CA ALA A 176 -2.34 1.70 16.01
C ALA A 176 -3.63 0.96 16.38
N ARG A 177 -4.58 0.98 15.47
CA ARG A 177 -5.76 0.13 15.52
C ARG A 177 -5.48 -1.13 14.72
N ARG A 178 -5.79 -2.28 15.31
CA ARG A 178 -5.74 -3.53 14.58
C ARG A 178 -6.84 -3.53 13.52
N ASN A 179 -6.46 -3.75 12.28
CA ASN A 179 -7.39 -3.96 11.20
C ASN A 179 -7.97 -5.38 11.27
N PRO A 180 -9.21 -5.60 10.80
CA PRO A 180 -9.67 -6.96 10.51
C PRO A 180 -8.70 -7.65 9.55
N THR A 181 -8.47 -8.94 9.74
CA THR A 181 -7.72 -9.75 8.78
C THR A 181 -8.36 -9.62 7.40
N ALA A 182 -7.56 -9.40 6.39
CA ALA A 182 -8.04 -9.15 5.04
C ALA A 182 -7.39 -10.09 4.04
N GLU A 183 -8.15 -10.48 3.02
CA GLU A 183 -7.65 -11.13 1.82
C GLU A 183 -7.82 -10.18 0.64
N VAL A 184 -6.73 -9.89 -0.06
CA VAL A 184 -6.72 -8.96 -1.18
C VAL A 184 -6.06 -9.62 -2.38
N LYS A 185 -6.73 -9.60 -3.53
CA LYS A 185 -6.14 -10.03 -4.79
C LYS A 185 -5.23 -8.94 -5.34
N PHE A 186 -4.04 -9.33 -5.75
CA PHE A 186 -3.11 -8.47 -6.47
C PHE A 186 -2.90 -9.03 -7.87
N PHE A 187 -3.29 -8.24 -8.87
CA PHE A 187 -3.28 -8.62 -10.28
C PHE A 187 -2.03 -8.11 -10.99
N ASN A 188 -1.55 -8.88 -11.96
CA ASN A 188 -0.54 -8.44 -12.90
C ASN A 188 -1.20 -7.59 -14.01
N PRO A 189 -0.85 -6.31 -14.19
CA PRO A 189 -1.45 -5.47 -15.22
C PRO A 189 -1.19 -5.96 -16.64
N SER A 190 -0.08 -6.65 -16.89
CA SER A 190 0.25 -7.23 -18.21
C SER A 190 -0.45 -8.56 -18.47
N ASN A 191 -0.88 -9.26 -17.41
CA ASN A 191 -1.63 -10.52 -17.48
C ASN A 191 -2.58 -10.63 -16.29
N PRO A 192 -3.76 -10.01 -16.33
CA PRO A 192 -4.68 -9.96 -15.18
C PRO A 192 -5.28 -11.32 -14.78
N SER A 193 -5.09 -12.37 -15.56
CA SER A 193 -5.41 -13.74 -15.14
C SER A 193 -4.40 -14.30 -14.13
N ALA A 194 -3.18 -13.75 -14.10
CA ALA A 194 -2.16 -14.06 -13.12
C ALA A 194 -2.31 -13.11 -11.91
N TYR A 195 -2.71 -13.63 -10.77
CA TYR A 195 -2.83 -12.87 -9.55
C TYR A 195 -2.37 -13.70 -8.34
N GLN A 196 -2.10 -13.00 -7.26
CA GLN A 196 -1.85 -13.61 -5.95
C GLN A 196 -2.83 -13.07 -4.91
N ILE A 197 -3.03 -13.85 -3.86
CA ILE A 197 -3.87 -13.49 -2.72
C ILE A 197 -2.94 -13.12 -1.58
N PHE A 198 -3.07 -11.87 -1.09
CA PHE A 198 -2.37 -11.42 0.10
C PHE A 198 -3.31 -11.53 1.29
N LYS A 199 -2.95 -12.41 2.25
CA LYS A 199 -3.66 -12.53 3.54
C LYS A 199 -2.91 -11.69 4.55
N VAL A 200 -3.59 -10.70 5.14
CA VAL A 200 -2.95 -9.62 5.88
C VAL A 200 -3.53 -9.50 7.29
N ASP A 201 -2.64 -9.38 8.29
CA ASP A 201 -2.94 -8.91 9.65
C ASP A 201 -2.06 -7.68 9.94
N SER A 202 -2.65 -6.57 10.36
CA SER A 202 -1.92 -5.32 10.48
C SER A 202 -2.46 -4.39 11.57
N GLY A 203 -1.61 -3.49 12.03
CA GLY A 203 -1.97 -2.38 12.90
C GLY A 203 -1.66 -1.05 12.25
N LEU A 204 -2.71 -0.27 12.00
CA LEU A 204 -2.68 1.00 11.27
C LEU A 204 -2.85 2.18 12.20
N ASP A 205 -1.95 3.15 12.11
CA ASP A 205 -2.08 4.50 12.67
C ASP A 205 -2.29 5.50 11.54
N ILE A 206 -3.50 6.07 11.46
CA ILE A 206 -3.85 7.13 10.51
C ILE A 206 -3.38 8.45 11.11
N MET A 207 -2.32 9.02 10.58
CA MET A 207 -1.70 10.24 11.11
C MET A 207 -2.41 11.49 10.62
N LYS A 208 -2.95 11.47 9.43
CA LYS A 208 -3.73 12.54 8.81
C LYS A 208 -4.68 11.98 7.76
N ASN A 209 -5.85 12.57 7.66
CA ASN A 209 -6.77 12.32 6.55
C ASN A 209 -7.38 13.66 6.09
N ALA A 210 -7.15 14.02 4.83
CA ALA A 210 -7.63 15.27 4.26
C ALA A 210 -9.11 15.23 3.85
N SER A 211 -9.70 14.05 3.68
CA SER A 211 -11.10 13.86 3.25
C SER A 211 -12.08 13.78 4.41
N VAL A 212 -11.63 13.43 5.61
CA VAL A 212 -12.46 13.33 6.81
C VAL A 212 -11.75 13.98 8.00
N PRO A 213 -12.51 14.56 8.96
CA PRO A 213 -11.91 15.14 10.16
C PRO A 213 -11.23 14.06 11.00
N VAL A 214 -9.91 14.15 11.09
CA VAL A 214 -9.08 13.40 12.04
C VAL A 214 -8.14 14.37 12.74
N LYS A 215 -7.67 14.02 13.93
CA LYS A 215 -6.63 14.82 14.56
C LYS A 215 -5.37 14.71 13.70
N ASP A 216 -4.99 15.82 13.07
CA ASP A 216 -3.76 15.92 12.29
C ASP A 216 -2.55 15.86 13.23
N ARG A 217 -1.70 14.87 13.04
CA ARG A 217 -0.48 14.63 13.80
C ARG A 217 0.79 14.74 12.95
N VAL A 218 0.63 14.96 11.64
CA VAL A 218 1.74 15.24 10.72
C VAL A 218 2.20 16.68 10.95
N LYS A 219 3.52 16.87 11.13
CA LYS A 219 4.15 18.16 11.38
C LYS A 219 4.85 18.68 10.12
N GLU A 220 5.68 17.84 9.52
CA GLU A 220 6.39 18.12 8.29
C GLU A 220 6.16 16.99 7.31
N PHE A 221 6.00 17.32 6.06
CA PHE A 221 5.80 16.33 5.02
C PHE A 221 6.27 16.85 3.67
N THR A 222 7.07 16.05 3.00
CA THR A 222 7.43 16.23 1.60
C THR A 222 7.38 14.89 0.88
N TYR A 223 7.10 14.90 -0.40
CA TYR A 223 7.24 13.74 -1.26
C TYR A 223 7.70 14.15 -2.66
N LYS A 224 8.27 13.19 -3.37
CA LYS A 224 8.64 13.34 -4.76
C LYS A 224 8.38 12.01 -5.48
N ALA A 225 7.67 12.10 -6.59
CA ALA A 225 7.40 10.97 -7.47
C ALA A 225 7.63 11.42 -8.91
N THR A 226 8.71 10.97 -9.53
CA THR A 226 9.14 11.43 -10.86
C THR A 226 9.75 10.30 -11.69
N GLY A 227 9.80 10.50 -13.01
CA GLY A 227 10.43 9.59 -13.95
C GLY A 227 9.50 8.52 -14.53
N GLY A 228 9.82 8.05 -15.71
CA GLY A 228 9.07 7.01 -16.41
C GLY A 228 7.55 7.27 -16.47
N ASN A 229 6.77 6.20 -16.34
CA ASN A 229 5.30 6.30 -16.30
C ASN A 229 4.75 6.97 -15.02
N ILE A 230 5.59 7.12 -13.99
CA ILE A 230 5.22 7.73 -12.71
C ILE A 230 4.93 9.22 -12.90
N GLY A 231 5.78 9.93 -13.67
CA GLY A 231 5.64 11.37 -13.89
C GLY A 231 4.31 11.79 -14.52
N ALA A 232 3.64 10.90 -15.23
CA ALA A 232 2.32 11.19 -15.80
C ALA A 232 1.18 11.17 -14.77
N LEU A 233 1.41 10.57 -13.60
CA LEU A 233 0.44 10.52 -12.49
C LEU A 233 0.68 11.60 -11.46
N PHE A 234 1.92 12.07 -11.36
CA PHE A 234 2.36 13.08 -10.38
C PHE A 234 2.80 14.33 -11.13
N ASP A 235 1.82 15.01 -11.73
CA ASP A 235 2.00 16.19 -12.59
C ASP A 235 1.76 17.52 -11.84
N GLY A 236 1.55 17.46 -10.52
CA GLY A 236 1.24 18.59 -9.66
C GLY A 236 -0.26 18.81 -9.44
N THR A 237 -1.13 17.98 -10.05
CA THR A 237 -2.59 18.05 -9.84
C THR A 237 -3.07 17.00 -8.82
N GLU A 238 -2.24 16.07 -8.48
CA GLU A 238 -2.53 15.03 -7.50
C GLU A 238 -2.76 15.59 -6.10
N LYS A 239 -3.58 14.88 -5.32
CA LYS A 239 -3.88 15.24 -3.93
C LYS A 239 -3.56 14.08 -3.01
N VAL A 240 -2.75 14.32 -2.00
CA VAL A 240 -2.58 13.37 -0.90
C VAL A 240 -3.80 13.44 0.01
N LEU A 241 -4.41 12.32 0.31
CA LEU A 241 -5.65 12.22 1.08
C LEU A 241 -5.46 11.55 2.44
N SER A 242 -4.49 10.61 2.55
CA SER A 242 -4.19 9.93 3.81
C SER A 242 -2.70 9.72 3.98
N TRP A 243 -2.22 9.81 5.23
CA TRP A 243 -0.87 9.54 5.69
C TRP A 243 -0.95 8.47 6.76
N ASP A 244 -0.51 7.25 6.43
CA ASP A 244 -0.75 6.09 7.25
C ASP A 244 0.58 5.39 7.60
N SER A 245 0.82 5.15 8.90
CA SER A 245 1.92 4.33 9.37
C SER A 245 1.39 2.97 9.84
N PHE A 246 1.93 1.90 9.29
CA PHE A 246 1.66 0.56 9.80
C PHE A 246 2.71 0.21 10.85
N HIS A 247 2.31 0.08 12.10
CA HIS A 247 3.18 -0.29 13.21
C HIS A 247 3.65 -1.75 13.11
N TRP A 248 2.83 -2.60 12.51
CA TRP A 248 3.18 -3.94 12.03
C TRP A 248 2.30 -4.30 10.85
N TYR A 249 2.83 -5.15 10.01
CA TYR A 249 2.12 -5.69 8.86
C TYR A 249 2.64 -7.10 8.60
N ASN A 250 1.81 -8.12 8.90
CA ASN A 250 2.13 -9.50 8.60
C ASN A 250 1.36 -9.92 7.36
N ARG A 251 2.05 -10.51 6.40
CA ARG A 251 1.47 -10.89 5.13
C ARG A 251 1.86 -12.31 4.75
N GLY A 252 0.86 -13.15 4.43
CA GLY A 252 1.07 -14.35 3.65
C GLY A 252 0.70 -14.11 2.19
N ILE A 253 1.54 -14.56 1.27
CA ILE A 253 1.30 -14.52 -0.18
C ILE A 253 0.94 -15.92 -0.64
N TYR A 254 -0.16 -16.04 -1.38
CA TYR A 254 -0.70 -17.32 -1.84
C TYR A 254 -0.96 -17.30 -3.35
N ASN A 255 -0.67 -18.42 -4.00
CA ASN A 255 -1.20 -18.71 -5.32
C ASN A 255 -2.60 -19.33 -5.18
N PRO A 256 -3.57 -18.92 -6.03
CA PRO A 256 -4.93 -19.44 -6.05
C PRO A 256 -4.99 -20.89 -6.53
#